data_9109c00030e8986c322c4aed3973a517
#
_entry.id   9109c00030e8986c322c4aed3973a517
#
_cell.length_a   1.000
_cell.length_b   1.000
_cell.length_c   1.000
_cell.angle_alpha   90.00
_cell.angle_beta   90.00
_cell.angle_gamma   90.00
#
_symmetry.space_group_name_H-M   'P 1'
#
loop_
_entity.id
_entity.type
_entity.pdbx_description
1 polymer ?
#
loop_
_entity_poly.entity_id
_entity_poly.type
_entity_poly.pdbx_seq_one_letter_code
_entity_poly.pdbx_strand_id
1 'polypeptide(L)'
;SAKETAINLPLILKSKKFFVKKIVVYESKKIKIIDKSILDTIKTSQLNYISFFSKKTAKTFNQLVLKYKLQNYLSNVECISFSNEIEKLAKKNNFKKYYVCTNPDRKSFLKLIKFINQKLF
;
A
#
# COMPACT_ATOMS: atom_id res chain seq x y z
N SER A 1 10.52 -9.35 -12.34
CA SER A 1 9.96 -10.04 -11.20
C SER A 1 9.28 -9.08 -10.24
N ALA A 2 8.19 -9.51 -9.67
CA ALA A 2 7.39 -8.67 -8.78
C ALA A 2 7.95 -8.57 -7.36
N LYS A 3 9.04 -9.21 -7.09
CA LYS A 3 9.56 -9.32 -5.73
C LYS A 3 10.03 -8.01 -5.12
N GLU A 4 10.37 -7.05 -5.93
CA GLU A 4 11.05 -5.83 -5.48
C GLU A 4 10.12 -4.66 -5.28
N THR A 5 8.84 -4.86 -5.33
CA THR A 5 7.90 -3.77 -5.38
C THR A 5 7.94 -2.86 -4.18
N ALA A 6 8.03 -3.44 -2.99
CA ALA A 6 8.04 -2.66 -1.76
C ALA A 6 9.37 -1.93 -1.56
N ILE A 7 10.43 -2.33 -2.26
CA ILE A 7 11.75 -1.74 -2.10
C ILE A 7 11.99 -0.65 -3.13
N ASN A 8 11.65 -0.93 -4.38
CA ASN A 8 12.00 -0.03 -5.48
C ASN A 8 11.21 1.26 -5.47
N LEU A 9 9.93 1.20 -5.10
CA LEU A 9 9.08 2.37 -5.16
C LEU A 9 9.52 3.48 -4.20
N PRO A 10 9.86 3.20 -2.94
CA PRO A 10 10.36 4.26 -2.05
C PRO A 10 11.59 4.97 -2.61
N LEU A 11 12.49 4.23 -3.26
CA LEU A 11 13.66 4.85 -3.88
C LEU A 11 13.27 5.78 -5.01
N ILE A 12 12.30 5.38 -5.83
CA ILE A 12 11.82 6.21 -6.94
C ILE A 12 11.17 7.48 -6.39
N LEU A 13 10.36 7.36 -5.38
CA LEU A 13 9.70 8.52 -4.77
C LEU A 13 10.73 9.48 -4.19
N LYS A 14 11.74 8.94 -3.52
CA LYS A 14 12.80 9.75 -2.94
C LYS A 14 13.58 10.48 -4.01
N SER A 15 13.92 9.80 -5.11
CA SER A 15 14.68 10.42 -6.19
C SER A 15 13.90 11.52 -6.89
N LYS A 16 12.59 11.48 -6.85
CA LYS A 16 11.72 12.53 -7.38
C LYS A 16 11.36 13.58 -6.33
N LYS A 17 12.02 13.52 -5.18
CA LYS A 17 11.82 14.45 -4.09
C LYS A 17 10.40 14.42 -3.51
N PHE A 18 9.76 13.27 -3.60
CA PHE A 18 8.49 13.07 -2.92
C PHE A 18 8.76 12.80 -1.45
N PHE A 19 7.94 13.37 -0.61
CA PHE A 19 8.10 13.22 0.82
C PHE A 19 7.06 12.27 1.38
N VAL A 20 7.40 10.98 1.40
CA VAL A 20 6.55 9.92 1.93
C VAL A 20 7.31 9.21 3.03
N LYS A 21 6.73 9.12 4.21
CA LYS A 21 7.42 8.50 5.35
C LYS A 21 7.65 7.01 5.15
N LYS A 22 6.59 6.28 4.85
CA LYS A 22 6.69 4.84 4.67
C LYS A 22 5.56 4.36 3.79
N ILE A 23 5.90 3.66 2.74
CA ILE A 23 4.91 3.08 1.84
C ILE A 23 5.32 1.66 1.48
N VAL A 24 4.36 0.74 1.49
CA VAL A 24 4.54 -0.64 1.06
C VAL A 24 3.63 -0.87 -0.13
N VAL A 25 4.18 -1.49 -1.17
CA VAL A 25 3.47 -1.73 -2.42
C VAL A 25 3.37 -3.23 -2.67
N TYR A 26 2.16 -3.68 -2.98
CA TYR A 26 1.90 -5.07 -3.35
C TYR A 26 1.56 -5.14 -4.83
N GLU A 27 2.29 -5.98 -5.55
CA GLU A 27 2.02 -6.25 -6.96
C GLU A 27 1.42 -7.64 -7.14
N SER A 28 1.40 -8.14 -8.37
CA SER A 28 0.69 -9.36 -8.71
C SER A 28 1.28 -10.65 -8.12
N LYS A 29 2.44 -10.59 -7.52
CA LYS A 29 3.05 -11.77 -6.95
C LYS A 29 2.24 -12.29 -5.77
N LYS A 30 2.04 -13.59 -5.72
CA LYS A 30 1.32 -14.21 -4.62
C LYS A 30 2.18 -14.19 -3.36
N ILE A 31 1.63 -13.64 -2.27
CA ILE A 31 2.32 -13.52 -0.99
C ILE A 31 1.56 -14.33 0.04
N LYS A 32 2.19 -15.35 0.62
CA LYS A 32 1.56 -16.20 1.64
C LYS A 32 2.03 -15.86 3.04
N ILE A 33 3.18 -15.25 3.16
CA ILE A 33 3.78 -14.90 4.44
C ILE A 33 4.28 -13.48 4.33
N ILE A 34 3.94 -12.65 5.30
CA ILE A 34 4.46 -11.30 5.36
C ILE A 34 5.91 -11.34 5.85
N ASP A 35 6.78 -10.61 5.17
CA ASP A 35 8.14 -10.40 5.61
C ASP A 35 8.11 -9.80 7.03
N LYS A 36 8.98 -10.28 7.90
CA LYS A 36 9.02 -9.83 9.28
C LYS A 36 9.23 -8.32 9.37
N SER A 37 10.06 -7.75 8.52
CA SER A 37 10.32 -6.32 8.54
C SER A 37 9.07 -5.51 8.23
N ILE A 38 8.26 -5.99 7.30
CA ILE A 38 6.98 -5.36 6.96
C ILE A 38 6.00 -5.51 8.11
N LEU A 39 5.93 -6.70 8.69
CA LEU A 39 5.06 -6.97 9.82
C LEU A 39 5.40 -6.06 10.99
N ASP A 40 6.67 -5.91 11.31
CA ASP A 40 7.12 -5.03 12.38
C ASP A 40 6.76 -3.57 12.07
N THR A 41 6.91 -3.15 10.82
CA THR A 41 6.55 -1.80 10.40
C THR A 41 5.07 -1.53 10.65
N ILE A 42 4.21 -2.50 10.34
CA ILE A 42 2.78 -2.38 10.57
C ILE A 42 2.48 -2.30 12.07
N LYS A 43 3.03 -3.23 12.85
CA LYS A 43 2.72 -3.33 14.27
C LYS A 43 3.29 -2.19 15.11
N THR A 44 4.32 -1.52 14.64
CA THR A 44 4.91 -0.38 15.36
C THR A 44 4.37 0.96 14.89
N SER A 45 3.30 0.95 14.10
CA SER A 45 2.65 2.17 13.60
C SER A 45 3.57 3.05 12.76
N GLN A 46 4.54 2.44 12.10
CA GLN A 46 5.46 3.16 11.22
C GLN A 46 5.01 3.15 9.77
N LEU A 47 3.98 2.37 9.45
CA LEU A 47 3.44 2.31 8.10
C LEU A 47 2.44 3.44 7.90
N ASN A 48 2.62 4.25 6.87
CA ASN A 48 1.72 5.36 6.55
C ASN A 48 0.79 5.01 5.39
N TYR A 49 1.28 4.27 4.41
CA TYR A 49 0.52 3.95 3.21
C TYR A 49 0.75 2.50 2.81
N ILE A 50 -0.29 1.89 2.26
CA ILE A 50 -0.18 0.59 1.62
C ILE A 50 -0.85 0.69 0.25
N SER A 51 -0.23 0.10 -0.76
CA SER A 51 -0.74 0.16 -2.13
C SER A 51 -0.95 -1.23 -2.70
N PHE A 52 -2.07 -1.42 -3.37
CA PHE A 52 -2.40 -2.68 -4.03
C PHE A 52 -2.51 -2.44 -5.53
N PHE A 53 -1.73 -3.21 -6.30
CA PHE A 53 -1.70 -3.11 -7.75
C PHE A 53 -2.54 -4.17 -8.45
N SER A 54 -3.13 -5.11 -7.71
CA SER A 54 -3.98 -6.13 -8.30
C SER A 54 -5.01 -6.62 -7.29
N LYS A 55 -6.10 -7.20 -7.81
CA LYS A 55 -7.12 -7.80 -6.96
C LYS A 55 -6.55 -8.98 -6.18
N LYS A 56 -5.68 -9.74 -6.82
CA LYS A 56 -5.08 -10.91 -6.21
C LYS A 56 -4.29 -10.54 -4.96
N THR A 57 -3.47 -9.50 -5.04
CA THR A 57 -2.67 -9.08 -3.88
C THR A 57 -3.54 -8.48 -2.78
N ALA A 58 -4.61 -7.78 -3.14
CA ALA A 58 -5.54 -7.26 -2.14
C ALA A 58 -6.22 -8.40 -1.39
N LYS A 59 -6.67 -9.44 -2.11
CA LYS A 59 -7.27 -10.61 -1.48
C LYS A 59 -6.28 -11.32 -0.57
N THR A 60 -5.04 -11.48 -1.05
CA THR A 60 -3.99 -12.13 -0.26
C THR A 60 -3.70 -11.34 1.00
N PHE A 61 -3.64 -10.01 0.88
CA PHE A 61 -3.43 -9.18 2.05
C PHE A 61 -4.56 -9.35 3.07
N ASN A 62 -5.80 -9.43 2.60
CA ASN A 62 -6.94 -9.65 3.51
C ASN A 62 -6.77 -10.94 4.32
N GLN A 63 -6.26 -11.98 3.68
CA GLN A 63 -5.97 -13.24 4.36
C GLN A 63 -4.87 -13.08 5.40
N LEU A 64 -3.84 -12.30 5.06
CA LEU A 64 -2.73 -12.04 5.97
C LEU A 64 -3.18 -11.22 7.18
N VAL A 65 -4.09 -10.28 6.97
CA VAL A 65 -4.65 -9.49 8.07
C VAL A 65 -5.32 -10.42 9.09
N LEU A 66 -6.06 -11.41 8.61
CA LEU A 66 -6.69 -12.38 9.52
C LEU A 66 -5.64 -13.26 10.19
N LYS A 67 -4.68 -13.74 9.41
CA LYS A 67 -3.65 -14.64 9.92
C LYS A 67 -2.81 -14.00 11.03
N TYR A 68 -2.42 -12.76 10.84
CA TYR A 68 -1.54 -12.05 11.77
C TYR A 68 -2.28 -11.09 12.68
N LYS A 69 -3.61 -11.07 12.61
CA LYS A 69 -4.47 -10.22 13.45
C LYS A 69 -4.08 -8.76 13.37
N LEU A 70 -4.04 -8.24 12.14
CA LEU A 70 -3.54 -6.89 11.88
C LEU A 70 -4.62 -5.82 11.86
N GLN A 71 -5.90 -6.17 12.06
CA GLN A 71 -7.01 -5.24 11.87
C GLN A 71 -6.81 -3.92 12.63
N ASN A 72 -6.38 -4.02 13.88
CA ASN A 72 -6.27 -2.83 14.73
C ASN A 72 -5.09 -1.93 14.38
N TYR A 73 -4.17 -2.43 13.57
CA TYR A 73 -3.00 -1.65 13.18
C TYR A 73 -3.21 -0.86 11.90
N LEU A 74 -4.34 -1.05 11.22
CA LEU A 74 -4.58 -0.44 9.91
C LEU A 74 -5.35 0.88 9.99
N SER A 75 -5.90 1.22 11.15
CA SER A 75 -6.74 2.40 11.29
C SER A 75 -6.00 3.72 11.08
N ASN A 76 -4.69 3.72 11.15
CA ASN A 76 -3.88 4.91 10.87
C ASN A 76 -3.15 4.82 9.53
N VAL A 77 -3.44 3.80 8.74
CA VAL A 77 -2.79 3.57 7.45
C VAL A 77 -3.73 3.99 6.34
N GLU A 78 -3.22 4.67 5.34
CA GLU A 78 -4.00 5.06 4.16
C GLU A 78 -3.73 4.07 3.04
N CYS A 79 -4.77 3.76 2.28
CA CYS A 79 -4.72 2.72 1.27
C CYS A 79 -4.83 3.33 -0.13
N ILE A 80 -3.95 2.90 -1.03
CA ILE A 80 -3.96 3.33 -2.41
C ILE A 80 -4.22 2.13 -3.30
N SER A 81 -5.22 2.20 -4.16
CA SER A 81 -5.59 1.11 -5.06
C SER A 81 -5.51 1.55 -6.50
N PHE A 82 -5.08 0.65 -7.37
CA PHE A 82 -4.98 0.93 -8.81
C PHE A 82 -6.35 1.06 -9.49
N SER A 83 -7.40 0.47 -8.92
CA SER A 83 -8.74 0.51 -9.51
C SER A 83 -9.80 0.48 -8.43
N ASN A 84 -11.03 0.82 -8.83
CA ASN A 84 -12.17 0.76 -7.93
C ASN A 84 -12.45 -0.66 -7.45
N GLU A 85 -12.19 -1.65 -8.29
CA GLU A 85 -12.41 -3.05 -7.92
C GLU A 85 -11.44 -3.49 -6.83
N ILE A 86 -10.19 -3.02 -6.92
CA ILE A 86 -9.19 -3.30 -5.89
C ILE A 86 -9.58 -2.60 -4.60
N GLU A 87 -10.06 -1.37 -4.70
CA GLU A 87 -10.51 -0.63 -3.52
C GLU A 87 -11.63 -1.36 -2.78
N LYS A 88 -12.56 -1.94 -3.50
CA LYS A 88 -13.65 -2.70 -2.87
C LYS A 88 -13.11 -3.83 -2.01
N LEU A 89 -12.07 -4.50 -2.48
CA LEU A 89 -11.42 -5.57 -1.70
C LEU A 89 -10.70 -4.99 -0.48
N ALA A 90 -10.00 -3.88 -0.67
CA ALA A 90 -9.28 -3.23 0.42
C ALA A 90 -10.22 -2.73 1.51
N LYS A 91 -11.45 -2.37 1.15
CA LYS A 91 -12.43 -1.86 2.10
C LYS A 91 -12.98 -2.93 3.05
N LYS A 92 -12.61 -4.18 2.85
CA LYS A 92 -12.88 -5.20 3.86
C LYS A 92 -12.02 -4.98 5.12
N ASN A 93 -10.98 -4.19 4.99
CA ASN A 93 -10.19 -3.75 6.13
C ASN A 93 -10.67 -2.37 6.56
N ASN A 94 -10.11 -1.88 7.66
CA ASN A 94 -10.52 -0.60 8.23
C ASN A 94 -9.38 0.39 8.13
N PHE A 95 -9.02 0.77 6.90
CA PHE A 95 -7.99 1.77 6.68
C PHE A 95 -8.51 3.17 7.01
N LYS A 96 -7.60 4.08 7.32
CA LYS A 96 -7.94 5.45 7.64
C LYS A 96 -8.56 6.18 6.46
N LYS A 97 -8.03 5.95 5.26
CA LYS A 97 -8.48 6.63 4.05
C LYS A 97 -8.17 5.77 2.83
N TYR A 98 -8.94 5.96 1.77
CA TYR A 98 -8.79 5.20 0.53
C TYR A 98 -8.62 6.15 -0.65
N TYR A 99 -7.60 5.88 -1.46
CA TYR A 99 -7.35 6.59 -2.71
C TYR A 99 -7.37 5.60 -3.86
N VAL A 100 -7.85 6.04 -5.02
CA VAL A 100 -7.85 5.22 -6.21
C VAL A 100 -7.14 5.98 -7.32
N CYS A 101 -6.24 5.30 -8.03
CA CYS A 101 -5.54 5.89 -9.17
C CYS A 101 -6.51 6.18 -10.30
N THR A 102 -6.27 7.26 -11.04
CA THR A 102 -7.07 7.59 -12.21
C THR A 102 -6.99 6.48 -13.25
N ASN A 103 -5.78 5.97 -13.48
CA ASN A 103 -5.53 4.83 -14.36
C ASN A 103 -4.68 3.82 -13.62
N PRO A 104 -4.80 2.52 -13.98
CA PRO A 104 -4.02 1.48 -13.31
C PRO A 104 -2.60 1.39 -13.87
N ASP A 105 -1.84 2.45 -13.77
CA ASP A 105 -0.48 2.50 -14.25
C ASP A 105 0.41 3.29 -13.31
N ARG A 106 1.71 3.15 -13.52
CA ARG A 106 2.72 3.77 -12.67
C ARG A 106 2.64 5.29 -12.68
N LYS A 107 2.38 5.86 -13.85
CA LYS A 107 2.29 7.31 -14.00
C LYS A 107 1.19 7.89 -13.13
N SER A 108 0.01 7.29 -13.18
CA SER A 108 -1.12 7.72 -12.36
C SER A 108 -0.84 7.52 -10.88
N PHE A 109 -0.18 6.42 -10.53
CA PHE A 109 0.19 6.17 -9.15
C PHE A 109 1.13 7.25 -8.63
N LEU A 110 2.14 7.60 -9.38
CA LEU A 110 3.09 8.64 -8.97
C LEU A 110 2.44 10.01 -8.87
N LYS A 111 1.51 10.32 -9.77
CA LYS A 111 0.74 11.55 -9.68
C LYS A 111 -0.06 11.62 -8.39
N LEU A 112 -0.68 10.50 -8.04
CA LEU A 112 -1.47 10.42 -6.81
C LEU A 112 -0.59 10.61 -5.57
N ILE A 113 0.56 9.96 -5.54
CA ILE A 113 1.50 10.12 -4.44
C ILE A 113 1.94 11.58 -4.32
N LYS A 114 2.22 12.23 -5.44
CA LYS A 114 2.59 13.64 -5.43
C LYS A 114 1.47 14.50 -4.85
N PHE A 115 0.24 14.22 -5.25
CA PHE A 115 -0.92 14.94 -4.72
C PHE A 115 -1.05 14.74 -3.21
N ILE A 116 -0.89 13.52 -2.74
CA ILE A 116 -0.97 13.22 -1.32
C ILE A 116 0.12 13.97 -0.55
N ASN A 117 1.35 13.97 -1.08
CA ASN A 117 2.45 14.69 -0.43
C ASN A 117 2.19 16.19 -0.33
N GLN A 118 1.57 16.78 -1.34
CA GLN A 118 1.26 18.20 -1.30
C GLN A 118 0.27 18.54 -0.19
N LYS A 119 -0.58 17.60 0.19
CA LYS A 119 -1.55 17.84 1.27
C LYS A 119 -0.91 17.77 2.66
N LEU A 120 0.32 17.30 2.74
CA LEU A 120 1.03 17.21 4.01
C LEU A 120 1.73 18.50 4.38
N PHE A 121 1.75 19.45 3.46
CA PHE A 121 2.43 20.74 3.68
C PHE A 121 1.48 21.94 3.55
#